data_cc1bb724f3c9c3a88d0a9283f04dc8aa
#
_entry.id   cc1bb724f3c9c3a88d0a9283f04dc8aa
#
_cell.length_a   1.000
_cell.length_b   1.000
_cell.length_c   1.000
_cell.angle_alpha   90.00
_cell.angle_beta   90.00
_cell.angle_gamma   90.00
#
_symmetry.space_group_name_H-M   'P 1'
#
loop_
_entity.id
_entity.type
_entity.pdbx_description
1 polymer ?
#
loop_
_entity_poly.entity_id
_entity_poly.type
_entity_poly.pdbx_seq_one_letter_code
_entity_poly.pdbx_strand_id
1 'polypeptide(L)'
;MSDPVDAADLVAVAQAHAPKQSLEVVPVKEHETRVVATARRLDDQGREIPTEEEEHTLRRVAGKVHWTAYTIAFVELCERFSYYGTTAVFVNFIQQPLPDGSSTGAGHSGQSGALGMGQRASTGLTTFNTFWCYLMPILGAYIADEFWGRLKTIQVSIAFAMVGHIILIISALPSVIAHPHGALGCFAVGLVIFGIGVGGFKSNIAPLIAEQHKETRSFIKVIPKTGERVIVDPAQTITRIFLYFYFMINVGALVGSIAMVYAEKYVGFWLAFLLPTIMFAFCPAVIFACRNKYEVTPATGSVSAKAFKLWAFALQGRWSWNPVRLLVLLTPCRVFFVLTPLVACGIASLLTSGRE
;
A
#
# COMPACT_ATOMS: atom_id res chain seq x y z
N MET A 1 46.67 15.31 7.95
CA MET A 1 47.12 15.83 6.66
C MET A 1 46.44 14.97 5.62
N SER A 2 45.35 15.45 5.07
CA SER A 2 44.61 14.80 3.98
C SER A 2 45.08 15.45 2.68
N ASP A 3 45.56 14.61 1.77
CA ASP A 3 46.04 15.06 0.47
C ASP A 3 44.91 15.75 -0.31
N PRO A 4 45.19 16.82 -1.05
CA PRO A 4 44.21 17.48 -1.88
C PRO A 4 43.85 16.57 -3.06
N VAL A 5 42.54 16.25 -3.22
CA VAL A 5 42.00 15.54 -4.39
C VAL A 5 42.31 16.38 -5.62
N ASP A 6 43.08 15.80 -6.56
CA ASP A 6 43.54 16.48 -7.77
C ASP A 6 42.35 16.82 -8.67
N ALA A 7 42.30 18.05 -9.19
CA ALA A 7 41.25 18.52 -10.08
C ALA A 7 41.12 17.66 -11.36
N ALA A 8 42.17 16.95 -11.73
CA ALA A 8 42.18 16.01 -12.83
C ALA A 8 41.27 14.78 -12.58
N ASP A 9 41.21 14.29 -11.34
CA ASP A 9 40.35 13.14 -10.98
C ASP A 9 38.89 13.51 -10.99
N LEU A 10 38.53 14.73 -10.60
CA LEU A 10 37.16 15.23 -10.69
C LEU A 10 36.68 15.41 -12.13
N VAL A 11 37.58 15.81 -13.05
CA VAL A 11 37.26 15.93 -14.49
C VAL A 11 37.13 14.55 -15.12
N ALA A 12 37.93 13.57 -14.75
CA ALA A 12 37.83 12.19 -15.24
C ALA A 12 36.52 11.52 -14.82
N VAL A 13 36.08 11.74 -13.57
CA VAL A 13 34.77 11.24 -13.07
C VAL A 13 33.59 11.93 -13.77
N ALA A 14 33.73 13.24 -14.06
CA ALA A 14 32.70 13.99 -14.78
C ALA A 14 32.60 13.53 -16.25
N GLN A 15 33.71 13.20 -16.90
CA GLN A 15 33.72 12.67 -18.27
C GLN A 15 33.20 11.24 -18.39
N ALA A 16 33.40 10.40 -17.38
CA ALA A 16 32.89 9.03 -17.35
C ALA A 16 31.35 8.96 -17.25
N HIS A 17 30.70 10.05 -16.79
CA HIS A 17 29.23 10.14 -16.64
C HIS A 17 28.57 11.03 -17.71
N ALA A 18 29.32 11.51 -18.71
CA ALA A 18 28.76 12.29 -19.79
C ALA A 18 28.01 11.38 -20.78
N PRO A 19 26.77 11.71 -21.19
CA PRO A 19 26.03 10.94 -22.15
C PRO A 19 26.70 10.97 -23.52
N LYS A 20 26.80 9.79 -24.20
CA LYS A 20 27.36 9.68 -25.54
C LYS A 20 26.57 10.52 -26.52
N GLN A 21 27.22 11.51 -27.14
CA GLN A 21 26.65 12.35 -28.20
C GLN A 21 26.85 11.66 -29.54
N SER A 22 25.75 11.35 -30.22
CA SER A 22 25.78 10.95 -31.64
C SER A 22 25.41 12.16 -32.50
N LEU A 23 26.30 12.59 -33.37
CA LEU A 23 26.09 13.66 -34.36
C LEU A 23 25.51 13.03 -35.62
N GLU A 24 24.22 13.25 -35.91
CA GLU A 24 23.62 12.92 -37.18
C GLU A 24 23.48 14.19 -38.02
N VAL A 25 24.16 14.21 -39.18
CA VAL A 25 24.14 15.36 -40.14
C VAL A 25 23.01 15.14 -41.12
N VAL A 26 21.98 15.96 -41.07
CA VAL A 26 20.90 16.00 -42.07
C VAL A 26 21.17 17.13 -43.06
N PRO A 27 21.20 16.92 -44.40
CA PRO A 27 21.40 17.96 -45.38
C PRO A 27 20.15 18.82 -45.52
N VAL A 28 20.28 20.15 -45.30
CA VAL A 28 19.24 21.15 -45.50
C VAL A 28 19.60 22.05 -46.66
N LYS A 29 18.63 22.31 -47.56
CA LYS A 29 18.73 23.22 -48.68
C LYS A 29 18.92 24.68 -48.21
N GLU A 30 19.80 25.38 -48.91
CA GLU A 30 20.19 26.76 -48.66
C GLU A 30 18.99 27.71 -48.69
N HIS A 31 18.65 28.31 -47.56
CA HIS A 31 18.40 29.72 -47.31
C HIS A 31 18.29 29.99 -45.80
N GLU A 32 19.21 30.81 -45.33
CA GLU A 32 19.35 31.33 -43.94
C GLU A 32 19.52 30.28 -42.84
N THR A 33 20.77 30.05 -42.59
CA THR A 33 21.27 29.05 -41.64
C THR A 33 21.50 29.67 -40.27
N ARG A 34 20.62 29.42 -39.33
CA ARG A 34 20.99 29.32 -37.96
C ARG A 34 21.00 27.83 -37.62
N VAL A 35 22.13 27.16 -37.87
CA VAL A 35 22.31 25.76 -37.47
C VAL A 35 22.44 25.75 -35.94
N VAL A 36 21.35 25.62 -35.25
CA VAL A 36 21.37 25.11 -33.88
C VAL A 36 21.41 23.57 -33.99
N ALA A 37 22.61 23.03 -34.05
CA ALA A 37 22.79 21.59 -33.92
C ALA A 37 22.40 21.21 -32.51
N THR A 38 21.14 20.94 -32.27
CA THR A 38 20.64 20.40 -31.01
C THR A 38 21.11 18.95 -30.98
N ALA A 39 22.27 18.70 -30.37
CA ALA A 39 22.73 17.35 -30.07
C ALA A 39 21.64 16.65 -29.25
N ARG A 40 20.88 15.74 -29.87
CA ARG A 40 19.85 14.95 -29.20
C ARG A 40 20.50 14.13 -28.11
N ARG A 41 20.06 14.33 -26.88
CA ARG A 41 20.52 13.54 -25.75
C ARG A 41 19.79 12.19 -25.79
N LEU A 42 20.57 11.12 -25.83
CA LEU A 42 20.05 9.75 -25.72
C LEU A 42 20.24 9.25 -24.29
N ASP A 43 19.30 8.45 -23.80
CA ASP A 43 19.45 7.74 -22.55
C ASP A 43 20.36 6.49 -22.73
N ASP A 44 20.62 5.74 -21.64
CA ASP A 44 21.45 4.54 -21.64
C ASP A 44 20.87 3.40 -22.53
N GLN A 45 19.61 3.51 -22.96
CA GLN A 45 18.91 2.57 -23.84
C GLN A 45 18.82 3.07 -25.29
N GLY A 46 19.43 4.22 -25.60
CA GLY A 46 19.42 4.81 -26.93
C GLY A 46 18.10 5.51 -27.29
N ARG A 47 17.25 5.88 -26.29
CA ARG A 47 15.99 6.60 -26.50
C ARG A 47 16.21 8.11 -26.38
N GLU A 48 15.47 8.89 -27.17
CA GLU A 48 15.56 10.34 -27.15
C GLU A 48 15.04 10.90 -25.83
N ILE A 49 15.86 11.73 -25.16
CA ILE A 49 15.45 12.50 -23.98
C ILE A 49 14.80 13.79 -24.48
N PRO A 50 13.64 14.22 -23.95
CA PRO A 50 12.99 15.45 -24.35
C PRO A 50 13.87 16.68 -24.05
N THR A 51 13.84 17.67 -24.95
CA THR A 51 14.41 18.99 -24.70
C THR A 51 13.45 19.82 -23.84
N GLU A 52 13.94 20.92 -23.26
CA GLU A 52 13.13 21.80 -22.40
C GLU A 52 11.89 22.37 -23.17
N GLU A 53 12.06 22.69 -24.45
CA GLU A 53 10.94 23.13 -25.33
C GLU A 53 9.95 21.98 -25.58
N GLU A 54 10.43 20.77 -25.82
CA GLU A 54 9.58 19.60 -26.05
C GLU A 54 8.85 19.16 -24.78
N GLU A 55 9.42 19.37 -23.59
CA GLU A 55 8.73 19.11 -22.31
C GLU A 55 7.49 19.98 -22.11
N HIS A 56 7.45 21.17 -22.67
CA HIS A 56 6.32 22.08 -22.60
C HIS A 56 5.34 21.95 -23.77
N THR A 57 5.76 21.41 -24.90
CA THR A 57 4.93 21.36 -26.14
C THR A 57 4.35 19.98 -26.41
N LEU A 58 5.08 18.90 -26.09
CA LEU A 58 4.64 17.54 -26.37
C LEU A 58 3.69 16.99 -25.30
N ARG A 59 2.72 16.20 -25.76
CA ARG A 59 1.76 15.53 -24.87
C ARG A 59 2.46 14.44 -24.07
N ARG A 60 2.24 14.44 -22.76
CA ARG A 60 2.74 13.40 -21.84
C ARG A 60 1.78 12.21 -21.82
N VAL A 61 2.31 11.02 -21.88
CA VAL A 61 1.56 9.75 -21.85
C VAL A 61 2.17 8.76 -20.88
N ALA A 62 1.34 7.89 -20.34
CA ALA A 62 1.83 6.78 -19.52
C ALA A 62 2.46 5.71 -20.42
N GLY A 63 3.58 5.16 -19.96
CA GLY A 63 4.28 4.05 -20.58
C GLY A 63 3.55 2.71 -20.42
N LYS A 64 4.25 1.64 -20.79
CA LYS A 64 3.76 0.26 -20.63
C LYS A 64 3.86 -0.15 -19.16
N VAL A 65 2.74 -0.55 -18.56
CA VAL A 65 2.71 -1.14 -17.21
C VAL A 65 3.23 -2.58 -17.31
N HIS A 66 4.16 -2.93 -16.43
CA HIS A 66 4.67 -4.30 -16.35
C HIS A 66 3.59 -5.22 -15.76
N TRP A 67 3.50 -6.46 -16.28
CA TRP A 67 2.44 -7.40 -15.87
C TRP A 67 2.51 -7.78 -14.38
N THR A 68 3.68 -7.71 -13.75
CA THR A 68 3.86 -7.95 -12.31
C THR A 68 3.07 -6.95 -11.45
N ALA A 69 2.88 -5.71 -11.91
CA ALA A 69 2.04 -4.76 -11.21
C ALA A 69 0.57 -5.21 -11.14
N TYR A 70 0.04 -5.84 -12.19
CA TYR A 70 -1.32 -6.39 -12.18
C TYR A 70 -1.46 -7.57 -11.23
N THR A 71 -0.44 -8.43 -11.09
CA THR A 71 -0.48 -9.53 -10.10
C THR A 71 -0.47 -9.02 -8.67
N ILE A 72 0.28 -7.96 -8.38
CA ILE A 72 0.27 -7.30 -7.06
C ILE A 72 -1.08 -6.64 -6.80
N ALA A 73 -1.68 -5.98 -7.79
CA ALA A 73 -3.01 -5.38 -7.66
C ALA A 73 -4.09 -6.46 -7.42
N PHE A 74 -3.96 -7.66 -8.02
CA PHE A 74 -4.84 -8.79 -7.74
C PHE A 74 -4.66 -9.33 -6.31
N VAL A 75 -3.43 -9.42 -5.82
CA VAL A 75 -3.15 -9.81 -4.42
C VAL A 75 -3.80 -8.82 -3.46
N GLU A 76 -3.72 -7.53 -3.75
CA GLU A 76 -4.41 -6.50 -2.96
C GLU A 76 -5.93 -6.68 -2.99
N LEU A 77 -6.53 -6.99 -4.15
CA LEU A 77 -7.96 -7.28 -4.25
C LEU A 77 -8.36 -8.43 -3.30
N CYS A 78 -7.60 -9.54 -3.32
CA CYS A 78 -7.87 -10.71 -2.48
C CYS A 78 -7.77 -10.36 -1.00
N GLU A 79 -6.76 -9.59 -0.61
CA GLU A 79 -6.57 -9.16 0.76
C GLU A 79 -7.65 -8.17 1.20
N ARG A 80 -8.00 -7.17 0.38
CA ARG A 80 -9.08 -6.22 0.68
C ARG A 80 -10.44 -6.91 0.78
N PHE A 81 -10.74 -7.82 -0.13
CA PHE A 81 -11.94 -8.67 -0.03
C PHE A 81 -11.99 -9.38 1.33
N SER A 82 -10.87 -9.99 1.71
CA SER A 82 -10.76 -10.71 2.96
C SER A 82 -10.92 -9.79 4.18
N TYR A 83 -10.19 -8.69 4.22
CA TYR A 83 -10.22 -7.75 5.34
C TYR A 83 -11.60 -7.14 5.56
N TYR A 84 -12.16 -6.52 4.51
CA TYR A 84 -13.47 -5.85 4.63
C TYR A 84 -14.61 -6.85 4.81
N GLY A 85 -14.54 -8.01 4.14
CA GLY A 85 -15.52 -9.06 4.34
C GLY A 85 -15.54 -9.59 5.78
N THR A 86 -14.37 -9.91 6.33
CA THR A 86 -14.24 -10.40 7.70
C THR A 86 -14.69 -9.35 8.73
N THR A 87 -14.27 -8.10 8.56
CA THR A 87 -14.59 -7.04 9.54
C THR A 87 -16.04 -6.59 9.48
N ALA A 88 -16.73 -6.73 8.34
CA ALA A 88 -18.13 -6.36 8.20
C ALA A 88 -19.07 -7.12 9.16
N VAL A 89 -18.74 -8.36 9.47
CA VAL A 89 -19.57 -9.24 10.31
C VAL A 89 -19.19 -9.23 11.80
N PHE A 90 -18.12 -8.54 12.20
CA PHE A 90 -17.62 -8.52 13.59
C PHE A 90 -18.65 -7.98 14.58
N VAL A 91 -19.35 -6.92 14.22
CA VAL A 91 -20.33 -6.29 15.12
C VAL A 91 -21.43 -7.27 15.47
N ASN A 92 -22.04 -7.91 14.48
CA ASN A 92 -23.12 -8.86 14.70
C ASN A 92 -22.64 -10.11 15.43
N PHE A 93 -21.46 -10.61 15.09
CA PHE A 93 -20.84 -11.76 15.75
C PHE A 93 -20.65 -11.55 17.25
N ILE A 94 -20.16 -10.40 17.66
CA ILE A 94 -19.85 -10.11 19.07
C ILE A 94 -21.08 -9.64 19.84
N GLN A 95 -21.86 -8.74 19.25
CA GLN A 95 -22.90 -7.99 19.94
C GLN A 95 -24.18 -8.81 20.16
N GLN A 96 -24.66 -9.48 19.12
CA GLN A 96 -25.95 -10.10 19.09
C GLN A 96 -25.92 -11.52 19.68
N PRO A 97 -26.96 -11.91 20.44
CA PRO A 97 -27.07 -13.28 20.94
C PRO A 97 -27.32 -14.26 19.81
N LEU A 98 -27.06 -15.51 20.07
CA LEU A 98 -27.37 -16.59 19.14
C LEU A 98 -28.89 -16.66 18.90
N PRO A 99 -29.38 -16.62 17.65
CA PRO A 99 -30.81 -16.71 17.34
C PRO A 99 -31.41 -18.05 17.79
N ASP A 100 -32.64 -18.04 18.27
CA ASP A 100 -33.35 -19.24 18.72
C ASP A 100 -33.40 -20.32 17.61
N GLY A 101 -32.95 -21.51 17.96
CA GLY A 101 -32.89 -22.65 17.03
C GLY A 101 -31.72 -22.62 16.03
N SER A 102 -30.86 -21.60 16.05
CA SER A 102 -29.68 -21.53 15.21
C SER A 102 -28.45 -22.01 15.96
N SER A 103 -27.70 -22.93 15.39
CA SER A 103 -26.38 -23.37 15.91
C SER A 103 -25.21 -22.65 15.25
N THR A 104 -25.44 -21.95 14.14
CA THR A 104 -24.41 -21.28 13.33
C THR A 104 -24.43 -19.76 13.42
N GLY A 105 -25.43 -19.21 14.13
CA GLY A 105 -25.64 -17.77 14.25
C GLY A 105 -26.36 -17.13 13.06
N ALA A 106 -26.85 -17.94 12.10
CA ALA A 106 -27.64 -17.42 10.97
C ALA A 106 -28.95 -16.84 11.44
N GLY A 107 -29.31 -15.66 10.92
CA GLY A 107 -30.54 -14.94 11.27
C GLY A 107 -31.53 -14.90 10.14
N HIS A 108 -31.97 -16.05 9.60
CA HIS A 108 -32.81 -16.16 8.41
C HIS A 108 -34.00 -15.19 8.37
N SER A 109 -34.76 -15.11 9.44
CA SER A 109 -35.94 -14.23 9.58
C SER A 109 -35.74 -13.06 10.54
N GLY A 110 -34.56 -12.94 11.13
CA GLY A 110 -34.22 -11.94 12.13
C GLY A 110 -32.79 -11.44 12.02
N GLN A 111 -32.24 -11.01 13.15
CA GLN A 111 -30.87 -10.52 13.27
C GLN A 111 -29.92 -11.70 13.47
N SER A 112 -28.81 -11.73 12.70
CA SER A 112 -27.71 -12.67 12.91
C SER A 112 -26.95 -12.31 14.19
N GLY A 113 -26.48 -13.31 14.92
CA GLY A 113 -25.75 -13.12 16.16
C GLY A 113 -25.07 -14.40 16.64
N ALA A 114 -24.06 -14.26 17.50
CA ALA A 114 -23.35 -15.43 18.04
C ALA A 114 -23.03 -15.32 19.53
N LEU A 115 -22.29 -14.28 19.95
CA LEU A 115 -21.70 -14.24 21.28
C LEU A 115 -22.58 -13.55 22.33
N GLY A 116 -23.48 -12.65 21.94
CA GLY A 116 -24.36 -11.93 22.86
C GLY A 116 -23.66 -11.06 23.90
N MET A 117 -22.41 -10.60 23.61
CA MET A 117 -21.61 -9.82 24.56
C MET A 117 -22.05 -8.37 24.68
N GLY A 118 -23.02 -7.94 23.88
CA GLY A 118 -23.56 -6.60 23.87
C GLY A 118 -22.65 -5.55 23.22
N GLN A 119 -23.17 -4.33 23.15
CA GLN A 119 -22.56 -3.22 22.42
C GLN A 119 -21.18 -2.81 22.98
N ARG A 120 -20.98 -2.85 24.29
CA ARG A 120 -19.69 -2.44 24.89
C ARG A 120 -18.52 -3.30 24.41
N ALA A 121 -18.71 -4.63 24.42
CA ALA A 121 -17.68 -5.55 23.96
C ALA A 121 -17.45 -5.43 22.44
N SER A 122 -18.51 -5.31 21.66
CA SER A 122 -18.43 -5.11 20.22
C SER A 122 -17.67 -3.82 19.86
N THR A 123 -18.06 -2.69 20.44
CA THR A 123 -17.39 -1.41 20.19
C THR A 123 -15.94 -1.44 20.66
N GLY A 124 -15.66 -2.05 21.82
CA GLY A 124 -14.29 -2.18 22.33
C GLY A 124 -13.38 -2.95 21.39
N LEU A 125 -13.81 -4.14 20.96
CA LEU A 125 -13.00 -5.00 20.09
C LEU A 125 -12.87 -4.47 18.65
N THR A 126 -13.91 -3.88 18.08
CA THR A 126 -13.86 -3.30 16.75
C THR A 126 -13.00 -2.03 16.72
N THR A 127 -13.08 -1.19 17.76
CA THR A 127 -12.19 -0.03 17.91
C THR A 127 -10.74 -0.47 18.14
N PHE A 128 -10.51 -1.48 18.98
CA PHE A 128 -9.19 -2.07 19.15
C PHE A 128 -8.64 -2.61 17.83
N ASN A 129 -9.43 -3.34 17.05
CA ASN A 129 -9.01 -3.84 15.73
C ASN A 129 -8.60 -2.69 14.80
N THR A 130 -9.39 -1.62 14.75
CA THR A 130 -9.06 -0.43 13.96
C THR A 130 -7.74 0.19 14.41
N PHE A 131 -7.58 0.45 15.69
CA PHE A 131 -6.33 0.97 16.26
C PHE A 131 -5.14 0.07 15.93
N TRP A 132 -5.27 -1.25 16.14
CA TRP A 132 -4.24 -2.24 15.92
C TRP A 132 -3.79 -2.31 14.44
N CYS A 133 -4.76 -2.30 13.51
CA CYS A 133 -4.52 -2.28 12.08
C CYS A 133 -3.88 -0.98 11.56
N TYR A 134 -3.91 0.11 12.34
CA TYR A 134 -3.17 1.35 12.05
C TYR A 134 -1.80 1.43 12.75
N LEU A 135 -1.64 0.75 13.89
CA LEU A 135 -0.37 0.71 14.61
C LEU A 135 0.62 -0.27 13.95
N MET A 136 0.17 -1.45 13.56
CA MET A 136 1.01 -2.51 12.99
C MET A 136 1.70 -2.13 11.68
N PRO A 137 1.14 -1.34 10.76
CA PRO A 137 1.83 -0.86 9.57
C PRO A 137 3.13 -0.11 9.86
N ILE A 138 3.22 0.62 10.97
CA ILE A 138 4.43 1.35 11.37
C ILE A 138 5.56 0.34 11.65
N LEU A 139 5.26 -0.72 12.40
CA LEU A 139 6.21 -1.79 12.69
C LEU A 139 6.56 -2.58 11.42
N GLY A 140 5.56 -2.88 10.58
CA GLY A 140 5.76 -3.58 9.32
C GLY A 140 6.66 -2.83 8.35
N ALA A 141 6.48 -1.53 8.20
CA ALA A 141 7.34 -0.69 7.38
C ALA A 141 8.77 -0.64 7.94
N TYR A 142 8.92 -0.47 9.26
CA TYR A 142 10.22 -0.46 9.91
C TYR A 142 10.99 -1.78 9.68
N ILE A 143 10.35 -2.92 9.88
CA ILE A 143 10.95 -4.25 9.68
C ILE A 143 11.35 -4.46 8.21
N ALA A 144 10.52 -4.00 7.29
CA ALA A 144 10.79 -4.13 5.86
C ALA A 144 11.99 -3.28 5.44
N ASP A 145 12.05 -2.02 5.86
CA ASP A 145 13.08 -1.08 5.43
C ASP A 145 14.43 -1.35 6.09
N GLU A 146 14.45 -1.86 7.34
CA GLU A 146 15.68 -2.07 8.12
C GLU A 146 16.26 -3.49 7.94
N PHE A 147 15.41 -4.54 7.87
CA PHE A 147 15.89 -5.91 8.01
C PHE A 147 15.59 -6.82 6.83
N TRP A 148 14.33 -6.93 6.41
CA TRP A 148 13.89 -8.05 5.56
C TRP A 148 13.66 -7.68 4.10
N GLY A 149 13.46 -6.40 3.80
CA GLY A 149 12.94 -5.96 2.51
C GLY A 149 11.44 -6.21 2.39
N ARG A 150 10.81 -5.52 1.45
CA ARG A 150 9.34 -5.46 1.33
C ARG A 150 8.70 -6.79 1.00
N LEU A 151 9.21 -7.51 0.00
CA LEU A 151 8.64 -8.78 -0.44
C LEU A 151 8.63 -9.83 0.67
N LYS A 152 9.74 -9.97 1.39
CA LYS A 152 9.85 -10.94 2.49
C LYS A 152 8.94 -10.58 3.66
N THR A 153 8.84 -9.29 4.01
CA THR A 153 7.92 -8.81 5.03
C THR A 153 6.47 -9.09 4.65
N ILE A 154 6.07 -8.90 3.39
CA ILE A 154 4.74 -9.25 2.89
C ILE A 154 4.48 -10.76 3.05
N GLN A 155 5.43 -11.62 2.69
CA GLN A 155 5.27 -13.08 2.82
C GLN A 155 5.04 -13.51 4.27
N VAL A 156 5.82 -12.97 5.20
CA VAL A 156 5.67 -13.25 6.65
C VAL A 156 4.34 -12.71 7.16
N SER A 157 3.96 -11.51 6.75
CA SER A 157 2.69 -10.88 7.12
C SER A 157 1.48 -11.68 6.63
N ILE A 158 1.54 -12.21 5.41
CA ILE A 158 0.51 -13.12 4.87
C ILE A 158 0.40 -14.39 5.73
N ALA A 159 1.52 -14.96 6.18
CA ALA A 159 1.49 -16.14 7.04
C ALA A 159 0.80 -15.83 8.38
N PHE A 160 1.12 -14.70 9.03
CA PHE A 160 0.43 -14.26 10.26
C PHE A 160 -1.06 -14.01 10.02
N ALA A 161 -1.43 -13.32 8.94
CA ALA A 161 -2.83 -13.08 8.62
C ALA A 161 -3.60 -14.39 8.38
N MET A 162 -3.00 -15.37 7.69
CA MET A 162 -3.61 -16.67 7.46
C MET A 162 -3.86 -17.42 8.78
N VAL A 163 -2.90 -17.43 9.71
CA VAL A 163 -3.09 -17.99 11.04
C VAL A 163 -4.22 -17.28 11.78
N GLY A 164 -4.26 -15.93 11.72
CA GLY A 164 -5.35 -15.14 12.30
C GLY A 164 -6.71 -15.52 11.73
N HIS A 165 -6.84 -15.66 10.42
CA HIS A 165 -8.07 -16.10 9.75
C HIS A 165 -8.52 -17.50 10.20
N ILE A 166 -7.60 -18.45 10.32
CA ILE A 166 -7.92 -19.81 10.80
C ILE A 166 -8.48 -19.75 12.22
N ILE A 167 -7.88 -18.95 13.10
CA ILE A 167 -8.36 -18.80 14.48
C ILE A 167 -9.75 -18.12 14.51
N LEU A 168 -10.00 -17.13 13.65
CA LEU A 168 -11.31 -16.51 13.51
C LEU A 168 -12.37 -17.52 13.04
N ILE A 169 -12.05 -18.41 12.11
CA ILE A 169 -12.97 -19.51 11.69
C ILE A 169 -13.25 -20.41 12.88
N ILE A 170 -12.22 -20.82 13.64
CA ILE A 170 -12.38 -21.68 14.81
C ILE A 170 -13.32 -21.03 15.83
N SER A 171 -13.18 -19.72 16.08
CA SER A 171 -14.05 -18.98 17.01
C SER A 171 -15.52 -19.00 16.61
N ALA A 172 -15.80 -19.18 15.33
CA ALA A 172 -17.16 -19.16 14.74
C ALA A 172 -17.74 -20.56 14.51
N LEU A 173 -17.03 -21.63 14.90
CA LEU A 173 -17.58 -22.98 14.79
C LEU A 173 -18.76 -23.17 15.75
N PRO A 174 -19.81 -23.92 15.36
CA PRO A 174 -20.99 -24.16 16.21
C PRO A 174 -20.66 -24.68 17.60
N SER A 175 -19.68 -25.58 17.72
CA SER A 175 -19.21 -26.12 18.99
C SER A 175 -18.54 -25.09 19.90
N VAL A 176 -17.89 -24.07 19.30
CA VAL A 176 -17.18 -23.02 20.04
C VAL A 176 -18.14 -21.89 20.42
N ILE A 177 -19.03 -21.49 19.53
CA ILE A 177 -20.08 -20.48 19.79
C ILE A 177 -21.00 -20.89 20.97
N ALA A 178 -21.22 -22.20 21.17
CA ALA A 178 -21.95 -22.72 22.31
C ALA A 178 -21.36 -22.30 23.68
N HIS A 179 -20.08 -21.87 23.70
CA HIS A 179 -19.39 -21.33 24.87
C HIS A 179 -18.94 -19.90 24.62
N PRO A 180 -19.83 -18.87 24.73
CA PRO A 180 -19.58 -17.51 24.28
C PRO A 180 -18.30 -16.86 24.81
N HIS A 181 -17.96 -17.07 26.10
CA HIS A 181 -16.71 -16.51 26.67
C HIS A 181 -15.45 -17.14 26.08
N GLY A 182 -15.47 -18.45 25.83
CA GLY A 182 -14.36 -19.15 25.16
C GLY A 182 -14.20 -18.71 23.70
N ALA A 183 -15.32 -18.57 22.99
CA ALA A 183 -15.37 -18.08 21.62
C ALA A 183 -14.83 -16.64 21.53
N LEU A 184 -15.20 -15.77 22.48
CA LEU A 184 -14.69 -14.40 22.55
C LEU A 184 -13.18 -14.36 22.76
N GLY A 185 -12.64 -15.21 23.66
CA GLY A 185 -11.20 -15.34 23.89
C GLY A 185 -10.46 -15.80 22.63
N CYS A 186 -10.99 -16.83 21.95
CA CYS A 186 -10.45 -17.32 20.68
C CYS A 186 -10.49 -16.22 19.59
N PHE A 187 -11.62 -15.53 19.46
CA PHE A 187 -11.78 -14.42 18.54
C PHE A 187 -10.78 -13.29 18.81
N ALA A 188 -10.58 -12.89 20.07
CA ALA A 188 -9.64 -11.81 20.43
C ALA A 188 -8.20 -12.17 20.09
N VAL A 189 -7.78 -13.42 20.33
CA VAL A 189 -6.45 -13.91 19.92
C VAL A 189 -6.32 -13.89 18.39
N GLY A 190 -7.34 -14.39 17.68
CA GLY A 190 -7.38 -14.35 16.22
C GLY A 190 -7.24 -12.92 15.67
N LEU A 191 -7.96 -11.98 16.27
CA LEU A 191 -7.97 -10.56 15.89
C LEU A 191 -6.59 -9.91 16.07
N VAL A 192 -5.87 -10.19 17.16
CA VAL A 192 -4.51 -9.68 17.38
C VAL A 192 -3.55 -10.20 16.32
N ILE A 193 -3.56 -11.51 16.05
CA ILE A 193 -2.66 -12.14 15.07
C ILE A 193 -3.02 -11.68 13.64
N PHE A 194 -4.30 -11.61 13.32
CA PHE A 194 -4.82 -11.11 12.06
C PHE A 194 -4.33 -9.67 11.79
N GLY A 195 -4.47 -8.78 12.78
CA GLY A 195 -4.05 -7.38 12.64
C GLY A 195 -2.55 -7.19 12.48
N ILE A 196 -1.70 -8.05 13.09
CA ILE A 196 -0.25 -8.06 12.83
C ILE A 196 0.02 -8.35 11.35
N GLY A 197 -0.65 -9.38 10.81
CA GLY A 197 -0.49 -9.76 9.41
C GLY A 197 -0.98 -8.67 8.46
N VAL A 198 -2.20 -8.18 8.63
CA VAL A 198 -2.79 -7.12 7.81
C VAL A 198 -1.95 -5.83 7.86
N GLY A 199 -1.47 -5.46 9.05
CA GLY A 199 -0.65 -4.27 9.22
C GLY A 199 0.68 -4.34 8.48
N GLY A 200 1.41 -5.44 8.64
CA GLY A 200 2.68 -5.64 7.95
C GLY A 200 2.53 -5.78 6.42
N PHE A 201 1.44 -6.35 5.95
CA PHE A 201 1.10 -6.40 4.52
C PHE A 201 0.81 -5.00 3.96
N LYS A 202 -0.12 -4.27 4.58
CA LYS A 202 -0.64 -2.99 4.11
C LYS A 202 0.45 -1.93 3.91
N SER A 203 1.45 -1.86 4.78
CA SER A 203 2.54 -0.89 4.68
C SER A 203 3.50 -1.14 3.52
N ASN A 204 3.59 -2.38 3.04
CA ASN A 204 4.64 -2.80 2.11
C ASN A 204 4.13 -3.05 0.68
N ILE A 205 2.84 -3.32 0.49
CA ILE A 205 2.29 -3.71 -0.82
C ILE A 205 2.26 -2.53 -1.81
N ALA A 206 1.90 -1.33 -1.36
CA ALA A 206 1.85 -0.13 -2.20
C ALA A 206 3.25 0.33 -2.67
N PRO A 207 4.30 0.34 -1.82
CA PRO A 207 5.66 0.53 -2.30
C PRO A 207 6.14 -0.58 -3.24
N LEU A 208 5.80 -1.85 -2.97
CA LEU A 208 6.21 -2.96 -3.83
C LEU A 208 5.63 -2.86 -5.26
N ILE A 209 4.38 -2.40 -5.41
CA ILE A 209 3.79 -2.22 -6.75
C ILE A 209 4.46 -1.07 -7.50
N ALA A 210 4.87 0.00 -6.81
CA ALA A 210 5.60 1.11 -7.42
C ALA A 210 6.99 0.68 -7.91
N GLU A 211 7.68 -0.21 -7.18
CA GLU A 211 8.98 -0.77 -7.56
C GLU A 211 8.95 -1.58 -8.86
N GLN A 212 7.76 -2.06 -9.29
CA GLN A 212 7.65 -2.79 -10.57
C GLN A 212 7.87 -1.88 -11.78
N HIS A 213 7.93 -0.56 -11.60
CA HIS A 213 8.24 0.40 -12.65
C HIS A 213 9.68 0.91 -12.52
N LYS A 214 10.55 0.45 -13.42
CA LYS A 214 12.00 0.77 -13.39
C LYS A 214 12.35 2.10 -14.06
N GLU A 215 11.49 2.60 -14.93
CA GLU A 215 11.77 3.80 -15.70
C GLU A 215 11.73 5.03 -14.78
N THR A 216 12.87 5.72 -14.67
CA THR A 216 13.01 6.90 -13.82
C THR A 216 13.06 8.20 -14.63
N ARG A 217 13.34 8.12 -15.94
CA ARG A 217 13.48 9.28 -16.83
C ARG A 217 12.42 9.28 -17.92
N SER A 218 11.96 10.47 -18.27
CA SER A 218 11.09 10.68 -19.41
C SER A 218 11.85 10.49 -20.72
N PHE A 219 11.21 9.89 -21.72
CA PHE A 219 11.78 9.72 -23.06
C PHE A 219 10.73 9.94 -24.14
N ILE A 220 11.17 10.27 -25.34
CA ILE A 220 10.29 10.50 -26.48
C ILE A 220 9.98 9.17 -27.18
N LYS A 221 8.70 9.00 -27.53
CA LYS A 221 8.21 7.88 -28.30
C LYS A 221 7.28 8.36 -29.41
N VAL A 222 7.41 7.77 -30.58
CA VAL A 222 6.47 7.98 -31.68
C VAL A 222 5.36 6.92 -31.60
N ILE A 223 4.10 7.36 -31.63
CA ILE A 223 2.94 6.47 -31.66
C ILE A 223 2.80 5.89 -33.06
N PRO A 224 2.89 4.57 -33.28
CA PRO A 224 2.89 3.98 -34.62
C PRO A 224 1.63 4.27 -35.44
N LYS A 225 0.48 4.49 -34.79
CA LYS A 225 -0.81 4.70 -35.46
C LYS A 225 -1.00 6.14 -35.98
N THR A 226 -0.48 7.12 -35.27
CA THR A 226 -0.72 8.56 -35.56
C THR A 226 0.53 9.29 -36.04
N GLY A 227 1.73 8.69 -35.89
CA GLY A 227 3.01 9.34 -36.13
C GLY A 227 3.33 10.47 -35.12
N GLU A 228 2.49 10.65 -34.09
CA GLU A 228 2.63 11.70 -33.08
C GLU A 228 3.83 11.39 -32.15
N ARG A 229 4.69 12.40 -31.95
CA ARG A 229 5.75 12.34 -30.94
C ARG A 229 5.16 12.69 -29.60
N VAL A 230 5.36 11.82 -28.61
CA VAL A 230 4.84 11.97 -27.24
C VAL A 230 5.95 11.71 -26.24
N ILE A 231 5.84 12.34 -25.07
CA ILE A 231 6.73 12.07 -23.94
C ILE A 231 6.13 10.95 -23.10
N VAL A 232 6.87 9.84 -22.96
CA VAL A 232 6.54 8.79 -22.00
C VAL A 232 7.05 9.23 -20.64
N ASP A 233 6.12 9.54 -19.74
CA ASP A 233 6.42 10.08 -18.42
C ASP A 233 6.27 8.97 -17.35
N PRO A 234 7.34 8.68 -16.56
CA PRO A 234 7.28 7.73 -15.45
C PRO A 234 6.20 8.08 -14.43
N ALA A 235 6.00 9.35 -14.10
CA ALA A 235 4.98 9.79 -13.15
C ALA A 235 3.57 9.44 -13.63
N GLN A 236 3.26 9.62 -14.92
CA GLN A 236 2.00 9.21 -15.52
C GLN A 236 1.81 7.69 -15.49
N THR A 237 2.90 6.93 -15.66
CA THR A 237 2.87 5.48 -15.61
C THR A 237 2.58 4.98 -14.19
N ILE A 238 3.25 5.54 -13.19
CA ILE A 238 3.02 5.23 -11.78
C ILE A 238 1.58 5.60 -11.39
N THR A 239 1.09 6.77 -11.81
CA THR A 239 -0.30 7.17 -11.58
C THR A 239 -1.28 6.13 -12.16
N ARG A 240 -1.06 5.64 -13.37
CA ARG A 240 -1.87 4.59 -13.98
C ARG A 240 -1.83 3.28 -13.19
N ILE A 241 -0.65 2.87 -12.70
CA ILE A 241 -0.50 1.68 -11.84
C ILE A 241 -1.35 1.84 -10.57
N PHE A 242 -1.27 2.99 -9.90
CA PHE A 242 -2.06 3.24 -8.70
C PHE A 242 -3.57 3.35 -8.95
N LEU A 243 -4.00 3.83 -10.12
CA LEU A 243 -5.42 3.78 -10.49
C LEU A 243 -5.96 2.34 -10.54
N TYR A 244 -5.22 1.41 -11.18
CA TYR A 244 -5.59 -0.01 -11.15
C TYR A 244 -5.56 -0.60 -9.74
N PHE A 245 -4.54 -0.26 -8.95
CA PHE A 245 -4.40 -0.71 -7.57
C PHE A 245 -5.60 -0.27 -6.71
N TYR A 246 -5.96 1.02 -6.74
CA TYR A 246 -7.12 1.54 -6.02
C TYR A 246 -8.45 0.99 -6.54
N PHE A 247 -8.57 0.76 -7.84
CA PHE A 247 -9.75 0.11 -8.40
C PHE A 247 -9.92 -1.30 -7.81
N MET A 248 -8.86 -2.09 -7.75
CA MET A 248 -8.88 -3.43 -7.15
C MET A 248 -9.22 -3.41 -5.66
N ILE A 249 -8.70 -2.42 -4.90
CA ILE A 249 -9.07 -2.20 -3.49
C ILE A 249 -10.59 -2.04 -3.34
N ASN A 250 -11.18 -1.15 -4.14
CA ASN A 250 -12.61 -0.83 -4.03
C ASN A 250 -13.50 -2.02 -4.46
N VAL A 251 -13.12 -2.73 -5.52
CA VAL A 251 -13.83 -3.95 -5.95
C VAL A 251 -13.76 -5.01 -4.85
N GLY A 252 -12.56 -5.28 -4.30
CA GLY A 252 -12.40 -6.25 -3.22
C GLY A 252 -13.22 -5.89 -1.99
N ALA A 253 -13.15 -4.64 -1.55
CA ALA A 253 -13.88 -4.15 -0.38
C ALA A 253 -15.39 -4.27 -0.55
N LEU A 254 -15.93 -3.82 -1.68
CA LEU A 254 -17.36 -3.84 -1.95
C LEU A 254 -17.90 -5.27 -2.03
N VAL A 255 -17.27 -6.11 -2.86
CA VAL A 255 -17.75 -7.50 -3.06
C VAL A 255 -17.59 -8.31 -1.77
N GLY A 256 -16.46 -8.14 -1.06
CA GLY A 256 -16.21 -8.82 0.21
C GLY A 256 -17.26 -8.47 1.27
N SER A 257 -17.50 -7.17 1.49
CA SER A 257 -18.49 -6.73 2.49
C SER A 257 -19.90 -7.25 2.20
N ILE A 258 -20.35 -7.14 0.95
CA ILE A 258 -21.69 -7.61 0.56
C ILE A 258 -21.80 -9.13 0.71
N ALA A 259 -20.83 -9.88 0.18
CA ALA A 259 -20.87 -11.34 0.20
C ALA A 259 -20.89 -11.90 1.63
N MET A 260 -20.12 -11.31 2.56
CA MET A 260 -20.05 -11.82 3.93
C MET A 260 -21.30 -11.51 4.76
N VAL A 261 -21.96 -10.38 4.52
CA VAL A 261 -23.24 -10.07 5.15
C VAL A 261 -24.33 -11.07 4.70
N TYR A 262 -24.32 -11.49 3.44
CA TYR A 262 -25.21 -12.56 2.97
C TYR A 262 -24.84 -13.93 3.57
N ALA A 263 -23.55 -14.24 3.66
CA ALA A 263 -23.08 -15.50 4.25
C ALA A 263 -23.48 -15.63 5.73
N GLU A 264 -23.29 -14.55 6.54
CA GLU A 264 -23.70 -14.55 7.94
C GLU A 264 -25.21 -14.73 8.09
N LYS A 265 -26.00 -14.05 7.24
CA LYS A 265 -27.47 -14.04 7.36
C LYS A 265 -28.09 -15.41 7.04
N TYR A 266 -27.61 -16.07 6.00
CA TYR A 266 -28.25 -17.27 5.48
C TYR A 266 -27.58 -18.60 5.89
N VAL A 267 -26.29 -18.57 6.23
CA VAL A 267 -25.53 -19.79 6.54
C VAL A 267 -24.92 -19.74 7.94
N GLY A 268 -24.38 -18.58 8.33
CA GLY A 268 -23.80 -18.35 9.63
C GLY A 268 -22.36 -17.86 9.59
N PHE A 269 -21.80 -17.57 10.77
CA PHE A 269 -20.51 -16.89 10.91
C PHE A 269 -19.31 -17.75 10.48
N TRP A 270 -19.40 -19.07 10.60
CA TRP A 270 -18.31 -19.95 10.16
C TRP A 270 -18.02 -19.79 8.66
N LEU A 271 -19.09 -19.69 7.83
CA LEU A 271 -18.92 -19.46 6.40
C LEU A 271 -18.47 -18.02 6.11
N ALA A 272 -19.00 -17.04 6.86
CA ALA A 272 -18.63 -15.65 6.72
C ALA A 272 -17.14 -15.39 7.04
N PHE A 273 -16.48 -16.23 7.85
CA PHE A 273 -15.02 -16.18 8.05
C PHE A 273 -14.25 -17.11 7.13
N LEU A 274 -14.86 -18.19 6.65
CA LEU A 274 -14.20 -19.15 5.75
C LEU A 274 -14.02 -18.57 4.34
N LEU A 275 -15.04 -17.95 3.75
CA LEU A 275 -14.97 -17.39 2.39
C LEU A 275 -13.84 -16.34 2.23
N PRO A 276 -13.71 -15.34 3.14
CA PRO A 276 -12.57 -14.42 3.09
C PRO A 276 -11.23 -15.16 3.18
N THR A 277 -11.14 -16.20 4.00
CA THR A 277 -9.92 -16.98 4.15
C THR A 277 -9.55 -17.72 2.86
N ILE A 278 -10.52 -18.31 2.17
CA ILE A 278 -10.31 -18.96 0.87
C ILE A 278 -9.80 -17.92 -0.15
N MET A 279 -10.42 -16.75 -0.19
CA MET A 279 -9.98 -15.67 -1.10
C MET A 279 -8.59 -15.18 -0.73
N PHE A 280 -8.27 -15.06 0.56
CA PHE A 280 -6.96 -14.68 1.05
C PHE A 280 -5.87 -15.72 0.71
N ALA A 281 -6.22 -17.01 0.61
CA ALA A 281 -5.29 -18.06 0.24
C ALA A 281 -4.71 -17.91 -1.19
N PHE A 282 -5.33 -17.11 -2.06
CA PHE A 282 -4.74 -16.73 -3.33
C PHE A 282 -3.53 -15.79 -3.18
N CYS A 283 -3.46 -15.00 -2.10
CA CYS A 283 -2.33 -14.07 -1.86
C CYS A 283 -0.99 -14.82 -1.78
N PRO A 284 -0.80 -15.81 -0.89
CA PRO A 284 0.45 -16.55 -0.84
C PRO A 284 0.71 -17.34 -2.13
N ALA A 285 -0.33 -17.89 -2.78
CA ALA A 285 -0.18 -18.63 -4.03
C ALA A 285 0.41 -17.76 -5.15
N VAL A 286 -0.15 -16.57 -5.38
CA VAL A 286 0.31 -15.63 -6.41
C VAL A 286 1.70 -15.08 -6.07
N ILE A 287 1.91 -14.62 -4.82
CA ILE A 287 3.21 -14.08 -4.38
C ILE A 287 4.31 -15.13 -4.51
N PHE A 288 4.05 -16.39 -4.16
CA PHE A 288 5.02 -17.45 -4.27
C PHE A 288 5.31 -17.82 -5.75
N ALA A 289 4.28 -17.94 -6.58
CA ALA A 289 4.41 -18.25 -8.00
C ALA A 289 5.20 -17.16 -8.77
N CYS A 290 5.02 -15.90 -8.39
CA CYS A 290 5.65 -14.76 -9.07
C CYS A 290 6.91 -14.24 -8.38
N ARG A 291 7.36 -14.81 -7.26
CA ARG A 291 8.44 -14.28 -6.41
C ARG A 291 9.73 -13.92 -7.14
N ASN A 292 10.11 -14.71 -8.13
CA ASN A 292 11.36 -14.53 -8.90
C ASN A 292 11.23 -13.50 -10.04
N LYS A 293 10.02 -12.97 -10.25
CA LYS A 293 9.71 -12.04 -11.34
C LYS A 293 9.43 -10.62 -10.82
N TYR A 294 9.28 -10.47 -9.51
CA TYR A 294 9.13 -9.17 -8.89
C TYR A 294 10.48 -8.46 -8.80
N GLU A 295 10.44 -7.18 -9.12
CA GLU A 295 11.54 -6.28 -8.80
C GLU A 295 11.51 -6.00 -7.29
N VAL A 296 12.64 -6.18 -6.64
CA VAL A 296 12.76 -6.04 -5.20
C VAL A 296 13.93 -5.12 -4.89
N THR A 297 13.64 -4.01 -4.21
CA THR A 297 14.67 -3.13 -3.69
C THR A 297 15.22 -3.71 -2.37
N PRO A 298 16.54 -3.82 -2.23
CA PRO A 298 17.13 -4.26 -0.97
C PRO A 298 16.82 -3.27 0.16
N ALA A 299 16.85 -3.75 1.40
CA ALA A 299 16.69 -2.90 2.57
C ALA A 299 17.83 -1.88 2.64
N THR A 300 17.50 -0.59 2.56
CA THR A 300 18.48 0.53 2.55
C THR A 300 18.52 1.28 3.87
N GLY A 301 17.82 0.78 4.89
CA GLY A 301 17.64 1.41 6.18
C GLY A 301 16.40 2.31 6.25
N SER A 302 15.75 2.34 7.39
CA SER A 302 14.50 3.07 7.60
C SER A 302 14.73 4.56 7.76
N VAL A 303 14.08 5.36 6.91
CA VAL A 303 14.03 6.83 7.05
C VAL A 303 13.30 7.21 8.35
N SER A 304 12.24 6.46 8.69
CA SER A 304 11.48 6.65 9.94
C SER A 304 12.34 6.40 11.17
N ALA A 305 13.22 5.38 11.15
CA ALA A 305 14.17 5.14 12.24
C ALA A 305 15.18 6.28 12.40
N LYS A 306 15.69 6.81 11.29
CA LYS A 306 16.60 7.97 11.30
C LYS A 306 15.88 9.20 11.86
N ALA A 307 14.66 9.47 11.42
CA ALA A 307 13.85 10.57 11.93
C ALA A 307 13.55 10.41 13.43
N PHE A 308 13.23 9.21 13.89
CA PHE A 308 13.01 8.93 15.31
C PHE A 308 14.28 9.10 16.15
N LYS A 309 15.43 8.63 15.65
CA LYS A 309 16.73 8.85 16.32
C LYS A 309 17.05 10.34 16.44
N LEU A 310 16.84 11.12 15.35
CA LEU A 310 17.03 12.57 15.38
C LEU A 310 16.08 13.25 16.37
N TRP A 311 14.81 12.82 16.40
CA TRP A 311 13.83 13.33 17.35
C TRP A 311 14.20 12.99 18.79
N ALA A 312 14.58 11.73 19.07
CA ALA A 312 15.05 11.31 20.39
C ALA A 312 16.30 12.08 20.83
N PHE A 313 17.25 12.30 19.91
CA PHE A 313 18.42 13.13 20.17
C PHE A 313 18.06 14.59 20.46
N ALA A 314 17.12 15.17 19.72
CA ALA A 314 16.63 16.52 19.96
C ALA A 314 15.93 16.66 21.31
N LEU A 315 15.30 15.60 21.84
CA LEU A 315 14.73 15.54 23.17
C LEU A 315 15.78 15.37 24.27
N GLN A 316 16.91 14.77 23.96
CA GLN A 316 17.99 14.53 24.90
C GLN A 316 18.57 15.87 25.40
N GLY A 317 18.46 16.12 26.70
CA GLY A 317 18.91 17.37 27.33
C GLY A 317 17.90 18.53 27.26
N ARG A 318 16.76 18.37 26.57
CA ARG A 318 15.70 19.40 26.50
C ARG A 318 14.42 19.00 27.25
N TRP A 319 14.42 17.84 27.90
CA TRP A 319 13.29 17.40 28.69
C TRP A 319 13.08 18.36 29.88
N SER A 320 12.00 19.10 29.88
CA SER A 320 11.62 19.95 31.00
C SER A 320 10.14 19.73 31.31
N TRP A 321 9.81 19.70 32.60
CA TRP A 321 8.43 19.59 33.08
C TRP A 321 7.60 20.86 32.88
N ASN A 322 8.14 21.87 32.21
CA ASN A 322 7.39 23.07 31.88
C ASN A 322 6.35 22.72 30.78
N PRO A 323 5.02 22.86 31.07
CA PRO A 323 3.95 22.41 30.17
C PRO A 323 3.98 23.10 28.81
N VAL A 324 4.47 24.33 28.72
CA VAL A 324 4.61 25.06 27.45
C VAL A 324 5.73 24.44 26.57
N ARG A 325 6.88 24.10 27.18
CA ARG A 325 7.99 23.44 26.45
C ARG A 325 7.63 22.00 26.06
N LEU A 326 6.92 21.28 26.94
CA LEU A 326 6.40 19.95 26.64
C LEU A 326 5.42 19.98 25.47
N LEU A 327 4.54 20.99 25.42
CA LEU A 327 3.60 21.20 24.32
C LEU A 327 4.33 21.44 22.99
N VAL A 328 5.36 22.28 22.97
CA VAL A 328 6.18 22.58 21.78
C VAL A 328 6.96 21.34 21.31
N LEU A 329 7.49 20.54 22.24
CA LEU A 329 8.20 19.30 21.93
C LEU A 329 7.28 18.19 21.39
N LEU A 330 6.01 18.18 21.80
CA LEU A 330 5.00 17.24 21.33
C LEU A 330 4.28 17.72 20.05
N THR A 331 4.49 18.97 19.62
CA THR A 331 3.84 19.56 18.44
C THR A 331 4.11 18.76 17.16
N PRO A 332 5.35 18.29 16.86
CA PRO A 332 5.57 17.43 15.69
C PRO A 332 4.78 16.11 15.75
N CYS A 333 4.60 15.53 16.93
CA CYS A 333 3.76 14.35 17.11
C CYS A 333 2.27 14.65 16.92
N ARG A 334 1.81 15.80 17.38
CA ARG A 334 0.42 16.28 17.16
C ARG A 334 0.15 16.60 15.70
N VAL A 335 1.10 17.24 15.00
CA VAL A 335 0.97 17.52 13.57
C VAL A 335 0.85 16.23 12.77
N PHE A 336 1.59 15.18 13.13
CA PHE A 336 1.48 13.88 12.47
C PHE A 336 0.15 13.17 12.77
N PHE A 337 -0.37 13.30 14.00
CA PHE A 337 -1.64 12.66 14.40
C PHE A 337 -2.90 13.47 14.03
N VAL A 338 -2.79 14.79 13.86
CA VAL A 338 -3.92 15.68 13.54
C VAL A 338 -4.01 15.94 12.03
N LEU A 339 -2.89 15.94 11.30
CA LEU A 339 -2.90 16.13 9.85
C LEU A 339 -3.47 14.92 9.08
N THR A 340 -3.31 13.70 9.57
CA THR A 340 -3.88 12.51 8.91
C THR A 340 -5.41 12.52 8.84
N PRO A 341 -6.18 12.82 9.91
CA PRO A 341 -7.63 12.94 9.80
C PRO A 341 -8.09 14.24 9.13
N LEU A 342 -7.33 15.35 9.22
CA LEU A 342 -7.67 16.61 8.54
C LEU A 342 -7.47 16.51 7.02
N VAL A 343 -6.44 15.82 6.56
CA VAL A 343 -6.24 15.53 5.12
C VAL A 343 -7.34 14.60 4.62
N ALA A 344 -7.72 13.59 5.39
CA ALA A 344 -8.85 12.71 5.06
C ALA A 344 -10.19 13.46 5.05
N CYS A 345 -10.41 14.39 5.98
CA CYS A 345 -11.60 15.22 6.04
C CYS A 345 -11.61 16.30 4.94
N GLY A 346 -10.45 16.87 4.59
CA GLY A 346 -10.29 17.85 3.52
C GLY A 346 -10.54 17.25 2.13
N ILE A 347 -10.12 16.02 1.89
CA ILE A 347 -10.41 15.29 0.64
C ILE A 347 -11.90 14.93 0.56
N ALA A 348 -12.53 14.55 1.67
CA ALA A 348 -13.97 14.30 1.72
C ALA A 348 -14.78 15.57 1.45
N SER A 349 -14.36 16.73 1.97
CA SER A 349 -15.04 18.01 1.74
C SER A 349 -14.89 18.54 0.31
N LEU A 350 -13.75 18.30 -0.34
CA LEU A 350 -13.53 18.63 -1.76
C LEU A 350 -14.37 17.75 -2.70
N LEU A 351 -14.67 16.51 -2.32
CA LEU A 351 -15.54 15.62 -3.08
C LEU A 351 -17.04 15.94 -2.91
N THR A 352 -17.42 16.62 -1.83
CA THR A 352 -18.81 17.06 -1.59
C THR A 352 -19.11 18.47 -2.11
N SER A 353 -18.10 19.34 -2.26
CA SER A 353 -18.25 20.72 -2.76
C SER A 353 -18.31 20.84 -4.29
N GLY A 354 -18.22 19.76 -5.03
CA GLY A 354 -18.34 19.75 -6.51
C GLY A 354 -19.75 19.43 -7.03
N ARG A 355 -20.80 19.56 -6.19
CA ARG A 355 -22.21 19.42 -6.57
C ARG A 355 -23.02 20.61 -6.04
N GLU A 356 -22.81 21.77 -6.68
CA GLU A 356 -23.83 22.81 -6.84
C GLU A 356 -23.70 23.40 -8.24
#